data_5df3cab27749ae14718527cc52f13d97
#
_entry.id   5df3cab27749ae14718527cc52f13d97
#
_cell.length_a   1.000
_cell.length_b   1.000
_cell.length_c   1.000
_cell.angle_alpha   90.00
_cell.angle_beta   90.00
_cell.angle_gamma   90.00
#
_symmetry.space_group_name_H-M   'P 1'
#
loop_
_entity.id
_entity.type
_entity.pdbx_description
1 polymer ?
#
loop_
_entity_poly.entity_id
_entity_poly.type
_entity_poly.pdbx_seq_one_letter_code
_entity_poly.pdbx_strand_id
1 'polypeptide(L)'
;MKTYPSIFNDVIGPVMRGPSSSHCAASIRIGRMCRDLMDGDIQEVYVEFDPNGSLATTHKGQGSDMGLFGGFLGWEAYEERLPDYLRAIEEAGIQVKIDIHPIGATHPNTYKLTLTNKKESRELTAISTGGGMIEILEIDGAQVSMAGDFYQTLVYVSSPGSIIEFIETSMPCDEIALRTGKSTFIEIKANQFLTAEICTQLLQMEEVLFIKKINPVLPVMSRKGLKVPFITCEEMLAFNQDKNHALWELAVDY
;
A
#
# COMPACT_ATOMS: atom_id res chain seq x y z
N MET A 1 14.18 -12.06 -3.81
CA MET A 1 14.00 -12.81 -2.52
C MET A 1 12.70 -13.58 -2.64
N LYS A 2 12.58 -14.84 -2.22
CA LYS A 2 11.27 -15.53 -2.21
C LYS A 2 10.42 -14.87 -1.13
N THR A 3 9.29 -14.29 -1.50
CA THR A 3 8.23 -13.89 -0.58
C THR A 3 7.39 -15.13 -0.30
N TYR A 4 7.13 -15.40 0.95
CA TYR A 4 6.27 -16.51 1.36
C TYR A 4 4.85 -15.99 1.58
N PRO A 5 3.81 -16.77 1.20
CA PRO A 5 2.44 -16.38 1.46
C PRO A 5 2.19 -16.31 2.98
N SER A 6 1.41 -15.33 3.39
CA SER A 6 0.91 -15.21 4.76
C SER A 6 -0.45 -15.89 4.87
N ILE A 7 -0.64 -16.77 5.85
CA ILE A 7 -1.95 -17.41 6.07
C ILE A 7 -3.03 -16.36 6.30
N PHE A 8 -2.74 -15.30 7.04
CA PHE A 8 -3.72 -14.26 7.39
C PHE A 8 -3.92 -13.16 6.33
N ASN A 9 -3.03 -13.05 5.35
CA ASN A 9 -3.20 -12.10 4.25
C ASN A 9 -3.67 -12.81 2.98
N ASP A 10 -3.06 -13.96 2.65
CA ASP A 10 -3.21 -14.61 1.36
C ASP A 10 -4.23 -15.75 1.37
N VAL A 11 -4.51 -16.35 2.54
CA VAL A 11 -5.40 -17.53 2.68
C VAL A 11 -6.65 -17.19 3.47
N ILE A 12 -6.51 -16.59 4.66
CA ILE A 12 -7.60 -16.18 5.54
C ILE A 12 -7.65 -14.66 5.51
N GLY A 13 -8.31 -14.09 4.52
CA GLY A 13 -8.46 -12.65 4.42
C GLY A 13 -9.42 -12.10 5.48
N PRO A 14 -9.30 -10.80 5.82
CA PRO A 14 -10.28 -10.13 6.67
C PRO A 14 -11.64 -10.05 5.96
N VAL A 15 -12.69 -9.71 6.72
CA VAL A 15 -13.99 -9.38 6.13
C VAL A 15 -13.83 -8.24 5.15
N MET A 16 -14.26 -8.46 3.91
CA MET A 16 -14.19 -7.49 2.83
C MET A 16 -15.55 -7.39 2.15
N ARG A 17 -15.98 -6.17 1.88
CA ARG A 17 -17.22 -5.94 1.14
C ARG A 17 -17.01 -6.22 -0.35
N GLY A 18 -18.01 -6.90 -0.97
CA GLY A 18 -18.07 -7.09 -2.42
C GLY A 18 -18.53 -5.84 -3.18
N PRO A 19 -18.77 -5.97 -4.50
CA PRO A 19 -18.98 -7.26 -5.20
C PRO A 19 -17.72 -8.05 -5.53
N SER A 20 -16.54 -7.43 -5.59
CA SER A 20 -15.29 -8.13 -5.93
C SER A 20 -14.14 -7.67 -5.04
N SER A 21 -13.48 -8.61 -4.35
CA SER A 21 -12.31 -8.29 -3.52
C SER A 21 -11.14 -7.70 -4.33
N SER A 22 -10.91 -8.19 -5.54
CA SER A 22 -9.86 -7.68 -6.44
C SER A 22 -10.12 -6.25 -6.94
N HIS A 23 -11.35 -5.78 -6.85
CA HIS A 23 -11.75 -4.44 -7.25
C HIS A 23 -12.03 -3.57 -6.01
N CYS A 24 -13.05 -3.88 -5.23
CA CYS A 24 -13.43 -3.06 -4.08
C CYS A 24 -12.36 -3.03 -2.98
N ALA A 25 -11.97 -4.20 -2.44
CA ALA A 25 -11.02 -4.23 -1.33
C ALA A 25 -9.60 -3.80 -1.73
N ALA A 26 -9.15 -4.15 -2.94
CA ALA A 26 -7.86 -3.69 -3.44
C ALA A 26 -7.85 -2.17 -3.63
N SER A 27 -8.89 -1.60 -4.26
CA SER A 27 -8.94 -0.17 -4.52
C SER A 27 -9.05 0.67 -3.24
N ILE A 28 -9.76 0.18 -2.21
CA ILE A 28 -9.82 0.89 -0.92
C ILE A 28 -8.44 0.97 -0.25
N ARG A 29 -7.66 -0.11 -0.33
CA ARG A 29 -6.29 -0.15 0.18
C ARG A 29 -5.37 0.80 -0.59
N ILE A 30 -5.48 0.82 -1.93
CA ILE A 30 -4.77 1.80 -2.77
C ILE A 30 -5.17 3.23 -2.37
N GLY A 31 -6.47 3.51 -2.24
CA GLY A 31 -6.98 4.83 -1.86
C GLY A 31 -6.49 5.28 -0.47
N ARG A 32 -6.40 4.37 0.49
CA ARG A 32 -5.84 4.66 1.82
C ARG A 32 -4.36 5.03 1.76
N MET A 33 -3.57 4.31 0.97
CA MET A 33 -2.15 4.66 0.78
C MET A 33 -2.00 6.01 0.06
N CYS A 34 -2.87 6.31 -0.92
CA CYS A 34 -2.95 7.63 -1.54
C CYS A 34 -3.26 8.74 -0.52
N ARG A 35 -4.25 8.48 0.37
CA ARG A 35 -4.61 9.41 1.44
C ARG A 35 -3.42 9.71 2.36
N ASP A 36 -2.70 8.68 2.78
CA ASP A 36 -1.53 8.82 3.63
C ASP A 36 -0.40 9.57 2.92
N LEU A 37 -0.15 9.28 1.64
CA LEU A 37 0.84 9.99 0.82
C LEU A 37 0.57 11.49 0.73
N MET A 38 -0.71 11.90 0.80
CA MET A 38 -1.17 13.29 0.77
C MET A 38 -1.43 13.87 2.18
N ASP A 39 -0.96 13.21 3.26
CA ASP A 39 -1.20 13.59 4.67
C ASP A 39 -2.70 13.81 4.99
N GLY A 40 -3.58 13.11 4.29
CA GLY A 40 -5.03 13.22 4.42
C GLY A 40 -5.68 14.41 3.70
N ASP A 41 -4.90 15.31 3.08
CA ASP A 41 -5.38 16.50 2.37
C ASP A 41 -5.42 16.23 0.85
N ILE A 42 -6.48 15.56 0.38
CA ILE A 42 -6.75 15.34 -1.05
C ILE A 42 -7.86 16.28 -1.47
N GLN A 43 -7.67 17.05 -2.56
CA GLN A 43 -8.69 17.93 -3.13
C GLN A 43 -9.13 17.50 -4.52
N GLU A 44 -8.18 17.07 -5.35
CA GLU A 44 -8.45 16.60 -6.70
C GLU A 44 -7.72 15.27 -6.94
N VAL A 45 -8.41 14.35 -7.60
CA VAL A 45 -7.85 13.07 -8.02
C VAL A 45 -8.14 12.85 -9.50
N TYR A 46 -7.10 12.58 -10.27
CA TYR A 46 -7.21 12.11 -11.63
C TYR A 46 -6.83 10.63 -11.69
N VAL A 47 -7.77 9.80 -12.09
CA VAL A 47 -7.64 8.34 -12.19
C VAL A 47 -7.61 7.95 -13.66
N GLU A 48 -6.57 7.22 -14.07
CA GLU A 48 -6.40 6.77 -15.44
C GLU A 48 -6.42 5.23 -15.48
N PHE A 49 -7.24 4.67 -16.38
CA PHE A 49 -7.31 3.24 -16.66
C PHE A 49 -6.95 2.95 -18.12
N ASP A 50 -6.20 1.86 -18.33
CA ASP A 50 -5.88 1.40 -19.68
C ASP A 50 -7.10 0.75 -20.34
N PRO A 51 -7.46 1.10 -21.58
CA PRO A 51 -8.61 0.51 -22.28
C PRO A 51 -8.49 -0.99 -22.50
N ASN A 52 -7.26 -1.54 -22.51
CA ASN A 52 -7.00 -2.96 -22.63
C ASN A 52 -6.99 -3.69 -21.28
N GLY A 53 -7.08 -2.94 -20.18
CA GLY A 53 -7.16 -3.49 -18.82
C GLY A 53 -8.58 -3.88 -18.43
N SER A 54 -8.71 -4.66 -17.36
CA SER A 54 -10.03 -5.08 -16.87
C SER A 54 -10.83 -3.92 -16.26
N LEU A 55 -10.16 -2.92 -15.70
CA LEU A 55 -10.78 -1.78 -15.00
C LEU A 55 -11.58 -0.89 -15.94
N ALA A 56 -11.17 -0.76 -17.20
CA ALA A 56 -11.86 0.08 -18.18
C ALA A 56 -13.37 -0.21 -18.29
N THR A 57 -13.76 -1.47 -18.17
CA THR A 57 -15.15 -1.90 -18.28
C THR A 57 -15.79 -2.30 -16.95
N THR A 58 -15.00 -2.52 -15.91
CA THR A 58 -15.46 -3.13 -14.67
C THR A 58 -15.40 -2.22 -13.46
N HIS A 59 -14.69 -1.08 -13.51
CA HIS A 59 -14.42 -0.24 -12.34
C HIS A 59 -15.68 0.15 -11.54
N LYS A 60 -16.78 0.49 -12.21
CA LYS A 60 -18.08 0.78 -11.56
C LYS A 60 -18.76 -0.49 -11.04
N GLY A 61 -18.98 -1.46 -11.95
CA GLY A 61 -19.78 -2.64 -11.66
C GLY A 61 -19.12 -3.61 -10.65
N GLN A 62 -17.81 -3.64 -10.59
CA GLN A 62 -17.05 -4.49 -9.68
C GLN A 62 -16.61 -3.76 -8.38
N GLY A 63 -16.92 -2.47 -8.23
CA GLY A 63 -16.72 -1.71 -7.01
C GLY A 63 -15.35 -1.06 -6.85
N SER A 64 -14.55 -0.91 -7.93
CA SER A 64 -13.27 -0.19 -7.85
C SER A 64 -13.45 1.27 -7.47
N ASP A 65 -14.44 1.97 -8.05
CA ASP A 65 -14.74 3.36 -7.71
C ASP A 65 -15.15 3.47 -6.25
N MET A 66 -16.05 2.59 -5.81
CA MET A 66 -16.55 2.54 -4.44
C MET A 66 -15.40 2.35 -3.44
N GLY A 67 -14.50 1.40 -3.73
CA GLY A 67 -13.35 1.15 -2.86
C GLY A 67 -12.36 2.32 -2.87
N LEU A 68 -12.01 2.82 -4.06
CA LEU A 68 -11.01 3.88 -4.20
C LEU A 68 -11.45 5.16 -3.46
N PHE A 69 -12.71 5.58 -3.66
CA PHE A 69 -13.27 6.76 -2.99
C PHE A 69 -13.38 6.54 -1.48
N GLY A 70 -13.81 5.35 -1.04
CA GLY A 70 -13.78 4.97 0.38
C GLY A 70 -12.37 5.07 0.98
N GLY A 71 -11.37 4.63 0.23
CA GLY A 71 -9.97 4.73 0.63
C GLY A 71 -9.48 6.17 0.78
N PHE A 72 -9.82 7.08 -0.14
CA PHE A 72 -9.54 8.52 -0.01
C PHE A 72 -10.19 9.14 1.23
N LEU A 73 -11.34 8.60 1.65
CA LEU A 73 -12.03 9.00 2.87
C LEU A 73 -11.48 8.32 4.14
N GLY A 74 -10.51 7.41 4.01
CA GLY A 74 -9.89 6.69 5.11
C GLY A 74 -10.75 5.52 5.64
N TRP A 75 -11.68 5.00 4.83
CA TRP A 75 -12.54 3.88 5.21
C TRP A 75 -11.82 2.54 5.07
N GLU A 76 -12.37 1.54 5.80
CA GLU A 76 -11.90 0.16 5.74
C GLU A 76 -12.72 -0.70 4.80
N ALA A 77 -12.15 -1.81 4.33
CA ALA A 77 -12.79 -2.69 3.35
C ALA A 77 -14.05 -3.41 3.85
N TYR A 78 -14.31 -3.41 5.16
CA TYR A 78 -15.48 -4.03 5.79
C TYR A 78 -16.59 -3.02 6.13
N GLU A 79 -16.40 -1.72 5.92
CA GLU A 79 -17.37 -0.70 6.37
C GLU A 79 -18.69 -0.76 5.61
N GLU A 80 -19.78 -0.70 6.36
CA GLU A 80 -21.14 -0.80 5.79
C GLU A 80 -21.52 0.43 4.96
N ARG A 81 -20.92 1.59 5.24
CA ARG A 81 -21.17 2.86 4.53
C ARG A 81 -20.55 2.95 3.13
N LEU A 82 -19.75 1.96 2.72
CA LEU A 82 -19.10 1.96 1.40
C LEU A 82 -20.06 2.25 0.22
N PRO A 83 -21.31 1.74 0.18
CA PRO A 83 -22.24 2.08 -0.90
C PRO A 83 -22.58 3.57 -1.02
N ASP A 84 -22.40 4.35 0.04
CA ASP A 84 -22.68 5.79 0.06
C ASP A 84 -21.49 6.64 -0.45
N TYR A 85 -20.50 6.01 -1.04
CA TYR A 85 -19.21 6.61 -1.44
C TYR A 85 -19.34 7.88 -2.30
N LEU A 86 -20.31 7.92 -3.22
CA LEU A 86 -20.51 9.09 -4.10
C LEU A 86 -20.92 10.33 -3.30
N ARG A 87 -21.88 10.18 -2.39
CA ARG A 87 -22.31 11.27 -1.54
C ARG A 87 -21.19 11.70 -0.60
N ALA A 88 -20.52 10.74 0.01
CA ALA A 88 -19.47 11.02 0.99
C ALA A 88 -18.24 11.72 0.37
N ILE A 89 -17.84 11.36 -0.85
CA ILE A 89 -16.72 12.02 -1.54
C ILE A 89 -17.07 13.46 -1.94
N GLU A 90 -18.32 13.70 -2.34
CA GLU A 90 -18.85 15.04 -2.64
C GLU A 90 -18.90 15.91 -1.37
N GLU A 91 -19.45 15.37 -0.27
CA GLU A 91 -19.50 16.05 1.04
C GLU A 91 -18.09 16.38 1.58
N ALA A 92 -17.10 15.53 1.29
CA ALA A 92 -15.69 15.78 1.62
C ALA A 92 -15.03 16.84 0.73
N GLY A 93 -15.68 17.26 -0.37
CA GLY A 93 -15.17 18.25 -1.30
C GLY A 93 -14.03 17.74 -2.18
N ILE A 94 -13.87 16.43 -2.32
CA ILE A 94 -12.84 15.81 -3.16
C ILE A 94 -13.39 15.65 -4.58
N GLN A 95 -12.74 16.26 -5.56
CA GLN A 95 -13.09 16.12 -6.97
C GLN A 95 -12.36 14.93 -7.57
N VAL A 96 -13.08 13.96 -8.11
CA VAL A 96 -12.49 12.78 -8.76
C VAL A 96 -12.89 12.75 -10.24
N LYS A 97 -11.88 12.73 -11.11
CA LYS A 97 -12.04 12.52 -12.54
C LYS A 97 -11.44 11.17 -12.91
N ILE A 98 -12.24 10.33 -13.60
CA ILE A 98 -11.78 9.04 -14.14
C ILE A 98 -11.73 9.16 -15.66
N ASP A 99 -10.62 8.73 -16.27
CA ASP A 99 -10.43 8.70 -17.70
C ASP A 99 -9.93 7.33 -18.17
N ILE A 100 -10.32 6.94 -19.37
CA ILE A 100 -9.93 5.66 -19.98
C ILE A 100 -9.21 5.95 -21.29
N HIS A 101 -7.90 5.77 -21.27
CA HIS A 101 -7.04 5.98 -22.45
C HIS A 101 -5.75 5.14 -22.32
N PRO A 102 -5.01 4.92 -23.42
CA PRO A 102 -3.78 4.14 -23.35
C PRO A 102 -2.76 4.77 -22.41
N ILE A 103 -2.42 4.06 -21.32
CA ILE A 103 -1.40 4.46 -20.33
C ILE A 103 -0.17 3.54 -20.37
N GLY A 104 -0.16 2.54 -21.28
CA GLY A 104 0.94 1.59 -21.40
C GLY A 104 1.00 0.59 -20.22
N ALA A 105 -0.14 0.31 -19.59
CA ALA A 105 -0.19 -0.62 -18.48
C ALA A 105 0.22 -2.04 -18.89
N THR A 106 1.10 -2.65 -18.11
CA THR A 106 1.56 -4.04 -18.30
C THR A 106 0.72 -5.06 -17.52
N HIS A 107 -0.11 -4.58 -16.58
CA HIS A 107 -0.99 -5.42 -15.76
C HIS A 107 -2.47 -5.00 -15.99
N PRO A 108 -3.42 -5.95 -16.11
CA PRO A 108 -4.82 -5.62 -16.42
C PRO A 108 -5.55 -4.81 -15.34
N ASN A 109 -5.09 -4.88 -14.10
CA ASN A 109 -5.68 -4.17 -12.95
C ASN A 109 -4.78 -3.02 -12.50
N THR A 110 -4.29 -2.22 -13.43
CA THR A 110 -3.44 -1.05 -13.14
C THR A 110 -4.29 0.18 -12.85
N TYR A 111 -3.97 0.84 -11.75
CA TYR A 111 -4.44 2.17 -11.35
C TYR A 111 -3.29 3.15 -11.53
N LYS A 112 -3.49 4.20 -12.33
CA LYS A 112 -2.57 5.32 -12.37
C LYS A 112 -3.31 6.54 -11.83
N LEU A 113 -2.75 7.21 -10.84
CA LEU A 113 -3.40 8.23 -10.04
C LEU A 113 -2.53 9.47 -9.96
N THR A 114 -3.15 10.63 -10.17
CA THR A 114 -2.57 11.92 -9.82
C THR A 114 -3.42 12.54 -8.72
N LEU A 115 -2.79 12.85 -7.59
CA LEU A 115 -3.41 13.40 -6.38
C LEU A 115 -2.95 14.84 -6.22
N THR A 116 -3.86 15.77 -6.02
CA THR A 116 -3.50 17.19 -5.96
C THR A 116 -4.23 17.89 -4.81
N ASN A 117 -3.52 18.81 -4.16
CA ASN A 117 -4.06 19.82 -3.28
C ASN A 117 -3.37 21.17 -3.54
N LYS A 118 -3.64 22.18 -2.70
CA LYS A 118 -3.05 23.54 -2.85
C LYS A 118 -1.53 23.58 -2.67
N LYS A 119 -0.92 22.57 -2.07
CA LYS A 119 0.49 22.54 -1.67
C LYS A 119 1.34 21.67 -2.58
N GLU A 120 0.79 20.56 -3.05
CA GLU A 120 1.54 19.54 -3.75
C GLU A 120 0.68 18.75 -4.74
N SER A 121 1.35 18.09 -5.66
CA SER A 121 0.80 17.08 -6.55
C SER A 121 1.68 15.83 -6.49
N ARG A 122 1.05 14.65 -6.39
CA ARG A 122 1.72 13.35 -6.31
C ARG A 122 1.18 12.41 -7.36
N GLU A 123 2.06 11.60 -7.92
CA GLU A 123 1.67 10.53 -8.84
C GLU A 123 1.91 9.17 -8.19
N LEU A 124 1.01 8.23 -8.45
CA LEU A 124 1.10 6.88 -7.93
C LEU A 124 0.59 5.89 -8.98
N THR A 125 1.38 4.83 -9.23
CA THR A 125 0.94 3.68 -10.02
C THR A 125 0.84 2.46 -9.13
N ALA A 126 -0.32 1.80 -9.16
CA ALA A 126 -0.60 0.61 -8.36
C ALA A 126 -1.26 -0.47 -9.18
N ILE A 127 -1.17 -1.71 -8.71
CA ILE A 127 -1.91 -2.84 -9.27
C ILE A 127 -2.70 -3.57 -8.18
N SER A 128 -3.82 -4.17 -8.57
CA SER A 128 -4.47 -5.21 -7.77
C SER A 128 -3.93 -6.57 -8.23
N THR A 129 -3.30 -7.29 -7.30
CA THR A 129 -2.69 -8.60 -7.57
C THR A 129 -3.68 -9.77 -7.38
N GLY A 130 -4.92 -9.46 -6.98
CA GLY A 130 -5.99 -10.43 -6.73
C GLY A 130 -6.28 -10.64 -5.24
N GLY A 131 -7.45 -11.17 -4.91
CA GLY A 131 -7.83 -11.45 -3.52
C GLY A 131 -7.89 -10.23 -2.58
N GLY A 132 -7.93 -9.02 -3.12
CA GLY A 132 -7.83 -7.78 -2.33
C GLY A 132 -6.40 -7.33 -2.06
N MET A 133 -5.40 -8.08 -2.52
CA MET A 133 -3.99 -7.71 -2.42
C MET A 133 -3.63 -6.65 -3.45
N ILE A 134 -2.63 -5.85 -3.12
CA ILE A 134 -2.17 -4.73 -3.93
C ILE A 134 -0.64 -4.68 -4.01
N GLU A 135 -0.15 -3.94 -4.97
CA GLU A 135 1.23 -3.49 -5.00
C GLU A 135 1.28 -2.06 -5.57
N ILE A 136 1.91 -1.14 -4.84
CA ILE A 136 2.31 0.14 -5.40
C ILE A 136 3.63 -0.07 -6.12
N LEU A 137 3.64 0.28 -7.41
CA LEU A 137 4.79 0.07 -8.30
C LEU A 137 5.63 1.33 -8.47
N GLU A 138 4.99 2.51 -8.36
CA GLU A 138 5.65 3.78 -8.61
C GLU A 138 5.05 4.90 -7.76
N ILE A 139 5.91 5.78 -7.25
CA ILE A 139 5.54 7.04 -6.61
C ILE A 139 6.41 8.15 -7.20
N ASP A 140 5.81 9.20 -7.75
CA ASP A 140 6.50 10.36 -8.35
C ASP A 140 7.58 9.95 -9.38
N GLY A 141 7.31 8.94 -10.21
CA GLY A 141 8.24 8.39 -11.20
C GLY A 141 9.33 7.49 -10.62
N ALA A 142 9.41 7.32 -9.31
CA ALA A 142 10.34 6.41 -8.67
C ALA A 142 9.73 5.01 -8.52
N GLN A 143 10.47 3.99 -8.97
CA GLN A 143 10.05 2.59 -8.82
C GLN A 143 10.11 2.17 -7.35
N VAL A 144 9.00 1.62 -6.86
CA VAL A 144 8.87 1.06 -5.51
C VAL A 144 8.24 -0.33 -5.57
N SER A 145 8.17 -1.02 -4.44
CA SER A 145 7.39 -2.25 -4.28
C SER A 145 6.78 -2.23 -2.88
N MET A 146 5.52 -1.80 -2.79
CA MET A 146 4.82 -1.67 -1.51
C MET A 146 3.52 -2.46 -1.56
N ALA A 147 3.48 -3.57 -0.82
CA ALA A 147 2.28 -4.41 -0.70
C ALA A 147 1.28 -3.91 0.35
N GLY A 148 1.64 -2.88 1.12
CA GLY A 148 0.81 -2.35 2.19
C GLY A 148 0.87 -3.15 3.49
N ASP A 149 1.97 -3.84 3.74
CA ASP A 149 2.23 -4.77 4.84
C ASP A 149 3.30 -4.27 5.82
N PHE A 150 3.83 -3.06 5.61
CA PHE A 150 4.79 -2.37 6.50
C PHE A 150 4.31 -0.97 6.83
N TYR A 151 4.78 -0.43 7.95
CA TYR A 151 4.85 1.01 8.15
C TYR A 151 5.92 1.56 7.21
N GLN A 152 5.53 2.47 6.31
CA GLN A 152 6.43 3.07 5.33
C GLN A 152 6.70 4.51 5.73
N THR A 153 7.99 4.88 5.83
CA THR A 153 8.38 6.28 5.96
C THR A 153 9.16 6.66 4.70
N LEU A 154 8.74 7.72 4.03
CA LEU A 154 9.39 8.27 2.85
C LEU A 154 10.06 9.59 3.25
N VAL A 155 11.38 9.62 3.30
CA VAL A 155 12.16 10.83 3.60
C VAL A 155 12.60 11.43 2.28
N TYR A 156 11.93 12.50 1.86
CA TYR A 156 12.26 13.22 0.62
C TYR A 156 13.51 14.07 0.85
N VAL A 157 14.46 13.95 -0.07
CA VAL A 157 15.79 14.54 0.08
C VAL A 157 16.26 15.23 -1.20
N SER A 158 17.06 16.29 -1.05
CA SER A 158 17.83 16.89 -2.14
C SER A 158 19.08 16.06 -2.47
N SER A 159 19.67 15.39 -1.46
CA SER A 159 20.80 14.46 -1.56
C SER A 159 20.67 13.42 -0.46
N PRO A 160 20.97 12.12 -0.70
CA PRO A 160 20.90 11.10 0.33
C PRO A 160 21.96 11.24 1.42
N GLY A 161 23.16 11.77 1.11
CA GLY A 161 24.24 12.06 2.06
C GLY A 161 24.44 11.05 3.17
N SER A 162 24.53 11.53 4.42
CA SER A 162 24.64 10.72 5.64
C SER A 162 23.29 10.26 6.23
N ILE A 163 22.18 10.57 5.54
CA ILE A 163 20.82 10.31 6.07
C ILE A 163 20.56 8.82 6.23
N ILE A 164 21.00 8.01 5.27
CA ILE A 164 20.83 6.53 5.32
C ILE A 164 21.56 5.96 6.54
N GLU A 165 22.82 6.31 6.75
CA GLU A 165 23.61 5.85 7.89
C GLU A 165 22.99 6.30 9.23
N PHE A 166 22.49 7.53 9.28
CA PHE A 166 21.77 8.03 10.46
C PHE A 166 20.51 7.19 10.76
N ILE A 167 19.71 6.84 9.75
CA ILE A 167 18.51 6.03 9.94
C ILE A 167 18.88 4.61 10.39
N GLU A 168 19.86 3.97 9.73
CA GLU A 168 20.33 2.62 10.05
C GLU A 168 20.81 2.49 11.49
N THR A 169 21.44 3.54 12.01
CA THR A 169 21.96 3.56 13.39
C THR A 169 20.90 3.97 14.42
N SER A 170 19.81 4.61 14.01
CA SER A 170 18.80 5.17 14.91
C SER A 170 17.74 4.15 15.33
N MET A 171 17.35 3.22 14.46
CA MET A 171 16.36 2.17 14.77
C MET A 171 16.46 0.99 13.81
N PRO A 172 16.02 -0.22 14.25
CA PRO A 172 15.92 -1.38 13.38
C PRO A 172 14.89 -1.15 12.27
N CYS A 173 15.29 -1.39 11.02
CA CYS A 173 14.43 -1.31 9.85
C CYS A 173 14.50 -2.63 9.07
N ASP A 174 13.39 -3.04 8.46
CA ASP A 174 13.33 -4.22 7.59
C ASP A 174 13.98 -3.96 6.23
N GLU A 175 13.81 -2.74 5.71
CA GLU A 175 14.43 -2.29 4.46
C GLU A 175 14.63 -0.77 4.46
N ILE A 176 15.76 -0.34 3.93
CA ILE A 176 16.05 1.06 3.59
C ILE A 176 16.52 1.08 2.14
N ALA A 177 15.87 1.88 1.30
CA ALA A 177 16.18 1.96 -0.12
C ALA A 177 16.11 3.40 -0.63
N LEU A 178 17.11 3.81 -1.40
CA LEU A 178 17.06 5.07 -2.13
C LEU A 178 16.19 4.90 -3.38
N ARG A 179 15.23 5.80 -3.58
CA ARG A 179 14.33 5.84 -4.71
C ARG A 179 14.50 7.15 -5.46
N THR A 180 14.61 7.06 -6.78
CA THR A 180 14.85 8.23 -7.65
C THR A 180 13.85 8.24 -8.80
N GLY A 181 13.14 9.36 -8.94
CA GLY A 181 12.17 9.63 -9.99
C GLY A 181 12.10 11.13 -10.26
N LYS A 182 10.89 11.72 -10.34
CA LYS A 182 10.68 13.16 -10.35
C LYS A 182 11.14 13.81 -9.03
N SER A 183 11.04 13.04 -7.96
CA SER A 183 11.57 13.35 -6.63
C SER A 183 12.49 12.22 -6.17
N THR A 184 13.44 12.54 -5.30
CA THR A 184 14.31 11.55 -4.66
C THR A 184 13.89 11.40 -3.21
N PHE A 185 13.73 10.16 -2.76
CA PHE A 185 13.40 9.87 -1.37
C PHE A 185 14.05 8.56 -0.90
N ILE A 186 14.22 8.46 0.40
CA ILE A 186 14.64 7.24 1.09
C ILE A 186 13.37 6.55 1.57
N GLU A 187 13.09 5.36 1.05
CA GLU A 187 12.01 4.48 1.49
C GLU A 187 12.48 3.63 2.65
N ILE A 188 11.74 3.67 3.75
CA ILE A 188 12.03 2.91 4.96
C ILE A 188 10.83 2.02 5.26
N LYS A 189 11.04 0.70 5.30
CA LYS A 189 10.06 -0.30 5.73
C LYS A 189 10.42 -0.77 7.13
N ALA A 190 9.48 -0.71 8.06
CA ALA A 190 9.67 -1.17 9.42
C ALA A 190 8.34 -1.63 10.04
N ASN A 191 8.41 -2.23 11.23
CA ASN A 191 7.23 -2.63 12.00
C ASN A 191 6.56 -1.47 12.77
N GLN A 192 7.12 -0.26 12.68
CA GLN A 192 6.59 0.99 13.21
C GLN A 192 7.19 2.17 12.44
N PHE A 193 6.57 3.33 12.54
CA PHE A 193 7.16 4.55 11.98
C PHE A 193 8.44 4.97 12.72
N LEU A 194 9.28 5.78 12.05
CA LEU A 194 10.33 6.53 12.71
C LEU A 194 9.72 7.35 13.87
N THR A 195 10.41 7.36 15.02
CA THR A 195 9.93 8.10 16.19
C THR A 195 9.87 9.61 15.93
N ALA A 196 9.14 10.35 16.75
CA ALA A 196 9.04 11.80 16.62
C ALA A 196 10.41 12.48 16.75
N GLU A 197 11.27 11.95 17.64
CA GLU A 197 12.64 12.44 17.85
C GLU A 197 13.50 12.26 16.60
N ILE A 198 13.49 11.06 16.00
CA ILE A 198 14.24 10.76 14.76
C ILE A 198 13.72 11.65 13.61
N CYS A 199 12.40 11.77 13.45
CA CYS A 199 11.82 12.66 12.43
C CYS A 199 12.25 14.13 12.64
N THR A 200 12.28 14.60 13.89
CA THR A 200 12.72 15.96 14.22
C THR A 200 14.20 16.18 13.86
N GLN A 201 15.05 15.22 14.18
CA GLN A 201 16.47 15.29 13.85
C GLN A 201 16.69 15.26 12.33
N LEU A 202 15.97 14.40 11.60
CA LEU A 202 16.00 14.36 10.14
C LEU A 202 15.59 15.70 9.51
N LEU A 203 14.51 16.32 9.99
CA LEU A 203 14.04 17.60 9.49
C LEU A 203 14.96 18.79 9.80
N GLN A 204 15.98 18.62 10.67
CA GLN A 204 17.05 19.61 10.91
C GLN A 204 18.22 19.47 9.94
N MET A 205 18.31 18.37 9.17
CA MET A 205 19.35 18.17 8.16
C MET A 205 18.98 18.98 6.91
N GLU A 206 19.91 19.74 6.36
CA GLU A 206 19.69 20.63 5.19
C GLU A 206 19.21 19.87 3.94
N GLU A 207 19.60 18.60 3.83
CA GLU A 207 19.26 17.75 2.69
C GLU A 207 17.82 17.20 2.77
N VAL A 208 17.19 17.20 3.94
CA VAL A 208 15.82 16.66 4.13
C VAL A 208 14.79 17.74 3.83
N LEU A 209 13.93 17.46 2.87
CA LEU A 209 12.90 18.38 2.41
C LEU A 209 11.61 18.23 3.23
N PHE A 210 11.11 17.01 3.35
CA PHE A 210 9.92 16.65 4.15
C PHE A 210 9.85 15.12 4.32
N ILE A 211 8.92 14.66 5.16
CA ILE A 211 8.72 13.25 5.47
C ILE A 211 7.25 12.91 5.24
N LYS A 212 6.98 11.78 4.59
CA LYS A 212 5.64 11.18 4.44
C LYS A 212 5.58 9.85 5.20
N LYS A 213 4.41 9.53 5.72
CA LYS A 213 4.15 8.30 6.48
C LYS A 213 2.94 7.59 5.89
N ILE A 214 3.12 6.33 5.50
CA ILE A 214 2.06 5.51 4.92
C ILE A 214 1.84 4.31 5.85
N ASN A 215 0.62 4.19 6.38
CA ASN A 215 0.24 3.10 7.27
C ASN A 215 0.10 1.78 6.50
N PRO A 216 0.34 0.64 7.15
CA PRO A 216 -0.03 -0.64 6.59
C PRO A 216 -1.56 -0.71 6.38
N VAL A 217 -1.95 -1.37 5.29
CA VAL A 217 -3.36 -1.57 4.91
C VAL A 217 -3.75 -3.05 4.92
N LEU A 218 -2.80 -3.94 5.15
CA LEU A 218 -3.03 -5.36 5.34
C LEU A 218 -3.15 -5.71 6.83
N PRO A 219 -3.92 -6.74 7.19
CA PRO A 219 -4.17 -7.12 8.58
C PRO A 219 -2.93 -7.65 9.30
N VAL A 220 -1.98 -8.22 8.56
CA VAL A 220 -0.74 -8.78 9.12
C VAL A 220 0.45 -8.13 8.43
N MET A 221 1.38 -7.63 9.23
CA MET A 221 2.62 -7.03 8.75
C MET A 221 3.63 -8.10 8.36
N SER A 222 4.32 -7.89 7.25
CA SER A 222 5.46 -8.69 6.85
C SER A 222 6.73 -8.29 7.61
N ARG A 223 7.67 -9.21 7.67
CA ARG A 223 9.01 -8.96 8.22
C ARG A 223 10.05 -9.72 7.40
N LYS A 224 11.19 -9.10 7.14
CA LYS A 224 12.32 -9.79 6.54
C LYS A 224 12.97 -10.73 7.55
N GLY A 225 13.48 -11.86 7.06
CA GLY A 225 14.26 -12.78 7.88
C GLY A 225 13.45 -13.65 8.84
N LEU A 226 12.13 -13.61 8.81
CA LEU A 226 11.32 -14.58 9.55
C LEU A 226 11.63 -16.00 9.04
N LYS A 227 11.93 -16.87 9.98
CA LYS A 227 12.03 -18.32 9.72
C LYS A 227 10.65 -18.89 9.95
N VAL A 228 9.99 -19.27 8.87
CA VAL A 228 8.72 -20.00 8.97
C VAL A 228 9.01 -21.48 9.24
N PRO A 229 8.16 -22.17 10.02
CA PRO A 229 8.39 -23.56 10.39
C PRO A 229 8.25 -24.54 9.22
N PHE A 230 7.50 -24.18 8.17
CA PHE A 230 7.28 -24.97 6.95
C PHE A 230 6.82 -24.09 5.80
N ILE A 231 7.03 -24.53 4.56
CA ILE A 231 6.65 -23.80 3.32
C ILE A 231 5.80 -24.70 2.42
N THR A 232 6.07 -26.02 2.42
CA THR A 232 5.34 -27.01 1.64
C THR A 232 4.44 -27.88 2.51
N CYS A 233 3.48 -28.56 1.91
CA CYS A 233 2.65 -29.53 2.63
C CYS A 233 3.48 -30.65 3.24
N GLU A 234 4.52 -31.11 2.56
CA GLU A 234 5.43 -32.14 3.06
C GLU A 234 6.17 -31.67 4.31
N GLU A 235 6.69 -30.46 4.30
CA GLU A 235 7.33 -29.84 5.47
C GLU A 235 6.33 -29.65 6.62
N MET A 236 5.10 -29.21 6.33
CA MET A 236 4.03 -29.08 7.32
C MET A 236 3.70 -30.42 7.97
N LEU A 237 3.58 -31.50 7.18
CA LEU A 237 3.33 -32.84 7.70
C LEU A 237 4.50 -33.33 8.55
N ALA A 238 5.74 -33.11 8.11
CA ALA A 238 6.93 -33.46 8.88
C ALA A 238 7.02 -32.68 10.20
N PHE A 239 6.74 -31.36 10.16
CA PHE A 239 6.71 -30.52 11.36
C PHE A 239 5.64 -30.96 12.36
N ASN A 240 4.51 -31.48 11.87
CA ASN A 240 3.39 -31.92 12.68
C ASN A 240 3.50 -33.40 13.18
N GLN A 241 4.46 -34.16 12.69
CA GLN A 241 4.52 -35.62 12.90
C GLN A 241 4.46 -36.03 14.39
N ASP A 242 5.18 -35.30 15.25
CA ASP A 242 5.23 -35.57 16.69
C ASP A 242 4.31 -34.67 17.52
N LYS A 243 3.75 -33.61 16.92
CA LYS A 243 2.90 -32.62 17.60
C LYS A 243 1.42 -33.00 17.55
N ASN A 244 1.00 -33.64 16.48
CA ASN A 244 -0.39 -34.01 16.20
C ASN A 244 -1.36 -32.81 16.31
N HIS A 245 -0.92 -31.61 15.87
CA HIS A 245 -1.71 -30.38 15.87
C HIS A 245 -2.81 -30.43 14.81
N ALA A 246 -3.96 -29.89 15.12
CA ALA A 246 -4.98 -29.59 14.12
C ALA A 246 -4.53 -28.48 13.19
N LEU A 247 -5.17 -28.33 12.02
CA LEU A 247 -4.76 -27.35 11.01
C LEU A 247 -4.75 -25.90 11.54
N TRP A 248 -5.68 -25.54 12.40
CA TRP A 248 -5.73 -24.23 13.01
C TRP A 248 -4.59 -23.98 14.01
N GLU A 249 -4.10 -25.01 14.70
CA GLU A 249 -2.95 -24.92 15.61
C GLU A 249 -1.66 -24.74 14.80
N LEU A 250 -1.53 -25.43 13.67
CA LEU A 250 -0.42 -25.22 12.74
C LEU A 250 -0.41 -23.81 12.14
N ALA A 251 -1.59 -23.21 11.94
CA ALA A 251 -1.69 -21.82 11.48
C ALA A 251 -1.22 -20.82 12.55
N VAL A 252 -1.34 -21.17 13.84
CA VAL A 252 -0.81 -20.35 14.94
C VAL A 252 0.70 -20.53 15.09
N ASP A 253 1.22 -21.71 14.78
CA ASP A 253 2.67 -22.00 14.80
C ASP A 253 3.42 -21.33 13.63
N TYR A 254 2.71 -21.04 12.52
CA TYR A 254 3.24 -20.38 11.32
C TYR A 254 3.41 -18.87 11.51
#